data_eb432757c1a12a6521d3bb3c68b90e32
#
_entry.id   eb432757c1a12a6521d3bb3c68b90e32
#
_cell.length_a   1.000
_cell.length_b   1.000
_cell.length_c   1.000
_cell.angle_alpha   90.00
_cell.angle_beta   90.00
_cell.angle_gamma   90.00
#
_symmetry.space_group_name_H-M   'P 1'
#
loop_
_entity.id
_entity.type
_entity.pdbx_description
1 polymer ?
#
loop_
_entity_poly.entity_id
_entity_poly.type
_entity_poly.pdbx_seq_one_letter_code
_entity_poly.pdbx_strand_id
1 'polypeptide(L)'
;MRQIAIQRRNFLKTASLAPFAFSSEMVRADNSEGQPRVLYSNDTTHITSCKSPWRDPKDGFTDAHLRASITEAGETDVHLLQPGLGWIPWWQSKIYSPADHYETFLGEFGITKHNPYARHLLAGGDLVRTFIDQCRTLGVNAFVSYRLNDGHHVRGLVKALEEKKPAHDMSRFFWENYGKYRIGPDAADWGQGVFNWAIPEVVEHKYALINELCENYPLDGLELDFLRHWSRFPSEGTTVDERRAVTTGFVKRIRESLDRASGDGPRRTLCVRVPAELDIHDEQGIHLPSLVDAGVDLVTLSWSYFTFQDDSIRRAKALIPDTPVYAEMTHTTLTGRALAGSGTQPYLRTTDEQFYTTAHLAHTQGAAGVSLFNFPYYREHTTPAIGPFSEPPFHVIPNLKDPAYVARQAHSYFLTAARKDPVLPGLPLPALLQRKAPQTFSLEMAPLPDHHRDGLLRIRSDEAIADRKIEVRLNDLLLTQTPFIERSLPHPYDAYLGTAEDTQCFDCPVSAALVGTNRIEVTLKEGIRVKLIYLEITLPV
;
A
#
# COMPACT_ATOMS: atom_id res chain seq x y z
N MET A 1 -45.94 -4.64 13.15
CA MET A 1 -46.52 -5.71 14.03
C MET A 1 -45.50 -6.83 14.19
N ARG A 2 -45.28 -7.22 15.43
CA ARG A 2 -44.49 -8.31 16.00
C ARG A 2 -42.98 -8.11 16.08
N GLN A 3 -42.61 -7.61 17.27
CA GLN A 3 -41.35 -7.85 17.96
C GLN A 3 -41.13 -9.34 18.23
N ILE A 4 -39.89 -9.79 18.16
CA ILE A 4 -39.44 -11.00 18.87
C ILE A 4 -38.17 -10.62 19.62
N ALA A 5 -38.31 -10.56 20.95
CA ALA A 5 -37.23 -10.51 21.91
C ALA A 5 -36.73 -11.93 22.20
N ILE A 6 -35.43 -12.16 22.27
CA ILE A 6 -34.86 -13.40 22.83
C ILE A 6 -33.95 -13.06 23.98
N GLN A 7 -34.29 -13.70 25.10
CA GLN A 7 -33.70 -13.59 26.43
C GLN A 7 -32.36 -14.33 26.54
N ARG A 8 -31.46 -13.69 27.31
CA ARG A 8 -30.28 -14.34 27.90
C ARG A 8 -30.71 -15.36 28.97
N ARG A 9 -30.07 -16.53 29.02
CA ARG A 9 -30.03 -17.39 30.18
C ARG A 9 -28.64 -17.92 30.49
N ASN A 10 -28.18 -17.56 31.69
CA ASN A 10 -26.98 -18.09 32.35
C ASN A 10 -27.14 -19.59 32.67
N PHE A 11 -26.06 -20.37 32.57
CA PHE A 11 -25.88 -21.59 33.32
C PHE A 11 -24.44 -21.74 33.81
N LEU A 12 -24.27 -21.55 35.10
CA LEU A 12 -23.11 -22.02 35.87
C LEU A 12 -23.35 -23.50 36.25
N LYS A 13 -22.37 -24.37 36.06
CA LYS A 13 -22.16 -25.55 36.93
C LYS A 13 -20.71 -25.99 36.93
N THR A 14 -20.18 -26.09 38.11
CA THR A 14 -18.91 -26.59 38.61
C THR A 14 -18.72 -28.11 38.43
N ALA A 15 -17.47 -28.53 38.09
CA ALA A 15 -16.90 -29.82 38.57
C ALA A 15 -15.37 -29.84 38.38
N SER A 16 -14.72 -29.98 39.42
CA SER A 16 -13.49 -30.51 40.04
C SER A 16 -12.33 -31.05 39.19
N LEU A 17 -11.17 -30.71 39.71
CA LEU A 17 -9.76 -30.90 39.43
C LEU A 17 -9.27 -32.37 39.32
N ALA A 18 -8.34 -32.60 38.36
CA ALA A 18 -7.15 -33.43 38.53
C ALA A 18 -5.98 -32.86 37.66
N PRO A 19 -4.73 -32.91 38.10
CA PRO A 19 -3.64 -32.19 37.49
C PRO A 19 -2.91 -33.03 36.44
N PHE A 20 -2.82 -32.50 35.23
CA PHE A 20 -1.78 -32.90 34.27
C PHE A 20 -0.86 -31.70 34.07
N ALA A 21 0.42 -31.90 34.44
CA ALA A 21 1.49 -30.96 34.15
C ALA A 21 1.81 -31.00 32.65
N PHE A 22 1.43 -29.96 31.95
CA PHE A 22 1.99 -29.62 30.66
C PHE A 22 2.85 -28.36 30.81
N SER A 23 4.06 -28.42 30.28
CA SER A 23 5.01 -27.32 30.19
C SER A 23 4.32 -26.09 29.61
N SER A 24 4.31 -25.02 30.39
CA SER A 24 3.82 -23.71 29.99
C SER A 24 4.80 -23.05 29.03
N GLU A 25 4.63 -23.24 27.73
CA GLU A 25 4.91 -22.16 26.80
C GLU A 25 3.86 -21.11 27.07
N MET A 26 4.31 -19.95 27.58
CA MET A 26 3.45 -18.80 27.79
C MET A 26 2.86 -18.38 26.45
N VAL A 27 1.62 -18.75 26.18
CA VAL A 27 0.75 -18.01 25.27
C VAL A 27 0.64 -16.62 25.90
N ARG A 28 1.39 -15.66 25.37
CA ARG A 28 1.20 -14.25 25.69
C ARG A 28 -0.27 -13.94 25.40
N ALA A 29 -0.96 -13.42 26.40
CA ALA A 29 -2.31 -12.92 26.25
C ALA A 29 -2.34 -11.99 25.04
N ASP A 30 -3.21 -12.27 24.09
CA ASP A 30 -3.44 -11.47 22.90
C ASP A 30 -4.02 -10.12 23.36
N ASN A 31 -3.19 -9.09 23.41
CA ASN A 31 -3.58 -7.69 23.69
C ASN A 31 -4.36 -7.07 22.52
N SER A 32 -4.98 -7.86 21.65
CA SER A 32 -5.60 -7.44 20.41
C SER A 32 -7.08 -7.06 20.52
N GLU A 33 -7.70 -7.15 21.71
CA GLU A 33 -9.06 -6.61 21.88
C GLU A 33 -9.05 -5.09 21.72
N GLY A 34 -9.64 -4.62 20.61
CA GLY A 34 -9.76 -3.20 20.26
C GLY A 34 -8.79 -2.67 19.20
N GLN A 35 -7.80 -3.46 18.76
CA GLN A 35 -6.94 -3.07 17.66
C GLN A 35 -7.66 -3.25 16.31
N PRO A 36 -7.59 -2.27 15.37
CA PRO A 36 -8.12 -2.43 14.04
C PRO A 36 -7.43 -3.60 13.32
N ARG A 37 -8.19 -4.35 12.53
CA ARG A 37 -7.69 -5.49 11.75
C ARG A 37 -7.52 -5.16 10.29
N VAL A 38 -8.35 -4.27 9.74
CA VAL A 38 -8.30 -3.83 8.35
C VAL A 38 -8.36 -2.31 8.26
N LEU A 39 -7.28 -1.74 7.73
CA LEU A 39 -7.20 -0.34 7.31
C LEU A 39 -7.52 -0.28 5.81
N TYR A 40 -8.18 0.79 5.35
CA TYR A 40 -8.53 0.97 3.95
C TYR A 40 -8.27 2.39 3.48
N SER A 41 -7.48 2.55 2.44
CA SER A 41 -7.09 3.85 1.89
C SER A 41 -7.17 3.90 0.37
N ASN A 42 -7.48 5.07 -0.17
CA ASN A 42 -7.46 5.33 -1.61
C ASN A 42 -6.85 6.69 -1.93
N ASP A 43 -6.29 6.79 -3.12
CA ASP A 43 -6.08 8.11 -3.74
C ASP A 43 -7.45 8.77 -3.97
N THR A 44 -7.72 9.89 -3.31
CA THR A 44 -9.03 10.57 -3.42
C THR A 44 -9.39 10.97 -4.86
N THR A 45 -8.38 11.14 -5.73
CA THR A 45 -8.59 11.37 -7.17
C THR A 45 -9.39 10.27 -7.86
N HIS A 46 -9.43 9.04 -7.31
CA HIS A 46 -10.22 7.93 -7.88
C HIS A 46 -11.70 8.25 -8.00
N ILE A 47 -12.24 9.05 -7.10
CA ILE A 47 -13.66 9.42 -7.10
C ILE A 47 -14.05 10.08 -8.44
N THR A 48 -13.13 10.80 -9.08
CA THR A 48 -13.37 11.46 -10.36
C THR A 48 -12.65 10.83 -11.55
N SER A 49 -11.61 10.04 -11.33
CA SER A 49 -10.77 9.48 -12.40
C SER A 49 -11.07 8.02 -12.72
N CYS A 50 -11.55 7.22 -11.75
CA CYS A 50 -11.93 5.83 -12.00
C CYS A 50 -13.41 5.70 -12.33
N LYS A 51 -13.76 4.64 -13.07
CA LYS A 51 -15.15 4.23 -13.27
C LYS A 51 -15.75 3.81 -11.92
N SER A 52 -17.04 4.04 -11.75
CA SER A 52 -17.79 3.61 -10.57
C SER A 52 -19.26 3.42 -10.90
N PRO A 53 -19.97 2.50 -10.22
CA PRO A 53 -21.40 2.27 -10.49
C PRO A 53 -22.29 3.40 -9.97
N TRP A 54 -21.78 4.27 -9.11
CA TRP A 54 -22.52 5.34 -8.43
C TRP A 54 -22.24 6.74 -9.00
N ARG A 55 -21.44 6.85 -10.08
CA ARG A 55 -21.09 8.15 -10.69
C ARG A 55 -21.06 8.05 -12.22
N ASP A 56 -21.74 8.96 -12.91
CA ASP A 56 -21.51 9.21 -14.34
C ASP A 56 -20.17 9.97 -14.53
N PRO A 57 -19.30 9.56 -15.46
CA PRO A 57 -18.06 10.29 -15.77
C PRO A 57 -18.27 11.77 -16.14
N LYS A 58 -19.45 12.17 -16.59
CA LYS A 58 -19.79 13.57 -16.91
C LYS A 58 -20.10 14.39 -15.65
N ASP A 59 -20.42 13.75 -14.55
CA ASP A 59 -20.69 14.45 -13.30
C ASP A 59 -19.41 15.05 -12.74
N GLY A 60 -19.56 16.20 -12.10
CA GLY A 60 -18.53 16.78 -11.28
C GLY A 60 -18.27 15.95 -10.02
N PHE A 61 -17.60 16.55 -9.05
CA PHE A 61 -17.46 15.99 -7.71
C PHE A 61 -18.60 16.53 -6.80
N THR A 62 -19.16 15.65 -5.98
CA THR A 62 -20.14 15.99 -4.95
C THR A 62 -19.88 15.21 -3.68
N ASP A 63 -20.43 15.66 -2.53
CA ASP A 63 -20.39 14.93 -1.27
C ASP A 63 -21.00 13.53 -1.39
N ALA A 64 -22.03 13.36 -2.21
CA ALA A 64 -22.66 12.06 -2.44
C ALA A 64 -21.68 11.06 -3.05
N HIS A 65 -20.82 11.49 -3.98
CA HIS A 65 -19.79 10.64 -4.58
C HIS A 65 -18.73 10.22 -3.54
N LEU A 66 -18.30 11.15 -2.65
CA LEU A 66 -17.39 10.82 -1.57
C LEU A 66 -18.02 9.82 -0.59
N ARG A 67 -19.27 10.05 -0.17
CA ARG A 67 -20.01 9.13 0.70
C ARG A 67 -20.16 7.75 0.09
N ALA A 68 -20.48 7.66 -1.20
CA ALA A 68 -20.58 6.40 -1.91
C ALA A 68 -19.24 5.64 -1.96
N SER A 69 -18.13 6.32 -2.22
CA SER A 69 -16.79 5.71 -2.24
C SER A 69 -16.35 5.17 -0.88
N ILE A 70 -16.80 5.77 0.21
CA ILE A 70 -16.55 5.26 1.56
C ILE A 70 -17.43 4.04 1.84
N THR A 71 -18.71 4.14 1.49
CA THR A 71 -19.71 3.08 1.75
C THR A 71 -19.37 1.79 1.00
N GLU A 72 -18.87 1.88 -0.24
CA GLU A 72 -18.56 0.69 -1.04
C GLU A 72 -17.42 -0.16 -0.51
N ALA A 73 -16.53 0.41 0.31
CA ALA A 73 -15.44 -0.34 0.95
C ALA A 73 -15.94 -1.37 1.98
N GLY A 74 -17.19 -1.23 2.46
CA GLY A 74 -17.82 -2.21 3.33
C GLY A 74 -17.21 -2.26 4.74
N GLU A 75 -16.93 -3.47 5.24
CA GLU A 75 -16.58 -3.76 6.64
C GLU A 75 -15.11 -3.51 6.99
N THR A 76 -14.63 -2.29 6.79
CA THR A 76 -13.29 -1.86 7.28
C THR A 76 -13.37 -1.42 8.76
N ASP A 77 -12.25 -1.42 9.48
CA ASP A 77 -12.19 -0.90 10.84
C ASP A 77 -11.77 0.58 10.85
N VAL A 78 -10.90 0.94 9.90
CA VAL A 78 -10.42 2.30 9.69
C VAL A 78 -10.50 2.62 8.21
N HIS A 79 -11.06 3.79 7.89
CA HIS A 79 -10.97 4.34 6.55
C HIS A 79 -10.04 5.55 6.56
N LEU A 80 -9.15 5.64 5.59
CA LEU A 80 -8.17 6.73 5.48
C LEU A 80 -8.47 7.58 4.24
N LEU A 81 -8.66 8.87 4.44
CA LEU A 81 -8.82 9.85 3.36
C LEU A 81 -7.48 10.52 3.05
N GLN A 82 -7.11 10.60 1.78
CA GLN A 82 -6.02 11.47 1.32
C GLN A 82 -6.62 12.79 0.81
N PRO A 83 -6.54 13.89 1.58
CA PRO A 83 -7.22 15.13 1.24
C PRO A 83 -6.36 16.02 0.33
N GLY A 84 -6.09 15.58 -0.87
CA GLY A 84 -5.26 16.26 -1.86
C GLY A 84 -3.92 15.60 -2.12
N LEU A 85 -3.10 16.24 -2.94
CA LEU A 85 -1.77 15.76 -3.34
C LEU A 85 -0.63 16.22 -2.42
N GLY A 86 -0.95 16.65 -1.20
CA GLY A 86 0.04 17.06 -0.21
C GLY A 86 0.61 18.47 -0.37
N TRP A 87 0.25 19.21 -1.43
CA TRP A 87 0.69 20.59 -1.69
C TRP A 87 -0.44 21.60 -1.66
N ILE A 88 -1.65 21.19 -2.05
CA ILE A 88 -2.87 21.99 -2.04
C ILE A 88 -3.89 21.28 -1.17
N PRO A 89 -4.37 21.90 -0.09
CA PRO A 89 -5.39 21.33 0.77
C PRO A 89 -6.72 21.16 0.02
N TRP A 90 -7.35 19.98 0.19
CA TRP A 90 -8.72 19.74 -0.28
C TRP A 90 -9.72 19.79 0.88
N TRP A 91 -9.50 20.77 1.77
CA TRP A 91 -10.39 21.13 2.87
C TRP A 91 -10.50 22.65 2.96
N GLN A 92 -11.37 23.17 3.83
CA GLN A 92 -11.52 24.60 4.09
C GLN A 92 -10.33 25.13 4.90
N SER A 93 -9.16 25.18 4.24
CA SER A 93 -7.91 25.63 4.86
C SER A 93 -7.89 27.14 5.04
N LYS A 94 -7.29 27.61 6.15
CA LYS A 94 -6.99 29.03 6.39
C LYS A 94 -5.59 29.40 5.89
N ILE A 95 -4.69 28.43 5.73
CA ILE A 95 -3.32 28.59 5.23
C ILE A 95 -3.35 28.77 3.70
N TYR A 96 -4.17 27.97 3.04
CA TYR A 96 -4.48 28.03 1.62
C TYR A 96 -6.00 28.08 1.46
N SER A 97 -6.60 29.25 1.70
CA SER A 97 -8.04 29.34 1.47
C SER A 97 -8.38 29.05 0.01
N PRO A 98 -9.46 28.31 -0.28
CA PRO A 98 -9.84 28.03 -1.67
C PRO A 98 -9.93 29.29 -2.54
N ALA A 99 -10.47 30.39 -2.04
CA ALA A 99 -10.56 31.64 -2.77
C ALA A 99 -9.18 32.24 -3.04
N ASP A 100 -8.29 32.31 -2.03
CA ASP A 100 -6.94 32.86 -2.21
C ASP A 100 -6.13 32.03 -3.20
N HIS A 101 -6.28 30.71 -3.18
CA HIS A 101 -5.55 29.85 -4.08
C HIS A 101 -6.13 29.88 -5.50
N TYR A 102 -7.42 29.55 -5.65
CA TYR A 102 -8.03 29.33 -6.97
C TYR A 102 -8.45 30.62 -7.67
N GLU A 103 -8.98 31.62 -6.95
CA GLU A 103 -9.47 32.85 -7.54
C GLU A 103 -8.39 33.93 -7.58
N THR A 104 -7.59 34.11 -6.51
CA THR A 104 -6.55 35.13 -6.46
C THR A 104 -5.28 34.65 -7.13
N PHE A 105 -4.56 33.67 -6.55
CA PHE A 105 -3.24 33.28 -7.06
C PHE A 105 -3.29 32.74 -8.50
N LEU A 106 -4.17 31.76 -8.79
CA LEU A 106 -4.30 31.25 -10.15
C LEU A 106 -4.95 32.27 -11.11
N GLY A 107 -5.86 33.11 -10.60
CA GLY A 107 -6.55 34.14 -11.33
C GLY A 107 -5.60 35.22 -11.88
N GLU A 108 -4.54 35.59 -11.14
CA GLU A 108 -3.48 36.50 -11.60
C GLU A 108 -2.79 36.02 -12.89
N PHE A 109 -2.81 34.73 -13.15
CA PHE A 109 -2.26 34.09 -14.36
C PHE A 109 -3.33 33.75 -15.41
N GLY A 110 -4.59 34.18 -15.20
CA GLY A 110 -5.71 33.92 -16.11
C GLY A 110 -6.23 32.47 -16.07
N ILE A 111 -5.94 31.70 -15.01
CA ILE A 111 -6.45 30.37 -14.82
C ILE A 111 -7.80 30.45 -14.10
N THR A 112 -8.88 30.38 -14.90
CA THR A 112 -10.27 30.53 -14.41
C THR A 112 -11.10 29.25 -14.52
N LYS A 113 -10.56 28.21 -15.17
CA LYS A 113 -11.21 26.88 -15.23
C LYS A 113 -10.68 26.04 -14.09
N HIS A 114 -11.58 25.67 -13.19
CA HIS A 114 -11.25 24.87 -12.01
C HIS A 114 -11.68 23.40 -12.20
N ASN A 115 -10.90 22.49 -11.63
CA ASN A 115 -11.26 21.06 -11.57
C ASN A 115 -12.48 20.84 -10.65
N PRO A 116 -13.09 19.65 -10.64
CA PRO A 116 -14.27 19.38 -9.82
C PRO A 116 -14.08 19.62 -8.32
N TYR A 117 -12.90 19.30 -7.77
CA TYR A 117 -12.61 19.51 -6.35
C TYR A 117 -12.49 20.97 -5.99
N ALA A 118 -11.80 21.76 -6.83
CA ALA A 118 -11.69 23.21 -6.62
C ALA A 118 -13.06 23.90 -6.65
N ARG A 119 -13.93 23.53 -7.59
CA ARG A 119 -15.31 24.07 -7.64
C ARG A 119 -16.10 23.70 -6.39
N HIS A 120 -15.95 22.47 -5.90
CA HIS A 120 -16.62 22.03 -4.68
C HIS A 120 -16.17 22.84 -3.46
N LEU A 121 -14.86 23.05 -3.30
CA LEU A 121 -14.30 23.86 -2.21
C LEU A 121 -14.72 25.33 -2.28
N LEU A 122 -14.70 25.93 -3.50
CA LEU A 122 -15.17 27.30 -3.72
C LEU A 122 -16.66 27.48 -3.42
N ALA A 123 -17.46 26.44 -3.60
CA ALA A 123 -18.87 26.40 -3.21
C ALA A 123 -19.09 26.18 -1.71
N GLY A 124 -18.03 26.13 -0.90
CA GLY A 124 -18.10 25.91 0.55
C GLY A 124 -18.10 24.44 0.98
N GLY A 125 -17.89 23.49 0.05
CA GLY A 125 -17.76 22.08 0.36
C GLY A 125 -16.49 21.78 1.16
N ASP A 126 -16.53 20.71 1.96
CA ASP A 126 -15.42 20.28 2.82
C ASP A 126 -15.30 18.75 2.79
N LEU A 127 -14.28 18.25 2.07
CA LEU A 127 -14.10 16.82 1.88
C LEU A 127 -13.80 16.10 3.20
N VAL A 128 -12.99 16.72 4.06
CA VAL A 128 -12.58 16.10 5.34
C VAL A 128 -13.78 16.00 6.27
N ARG A 129 -14.62 17.04 6.33
CA ARG A 129 -15.84 17.02 7.13
C ARG A 129 -16.82 15.95 6.64
N THR A 130 -17.11 15.94 5.34
CA THR A 130 -18.00 14.94 4.72
C THR A 130 -17.52 13.52 4.96
N PHE A 131 -16.21 13.30 4.87
CA PHE A 131 -15.57 12.01 5.13
C PHE A 131 -15.79 11.55 6.59
N ILE A 132 -15.47 12.41 7.57
CA ILE A 132 -15.64 12.09 8.99
C ILE A 132 -17.10 11.76 9.30
N ASP A 133 -18.05 12.56 8.80
CA ASP A 133 -19.46 12.35 9.03
C ASP A 133 -19.95 11.03 8.44
N GLN A 134 -19.45 10.63 7.26
CA GLN A 134 -19.79 9.34 6.67
C GLN A 134 -19.19 8.17 7.43
N CYS A 135 -17.93 8.25 7.84
CA CYS A 135 -17.30 7.22 8.67
C CYS A 135 -18.06 7.01 9.99
N ARG A 136 -18.46 8.08 10.65
CA ARG A 136 -19.30 8.02 11.87
C ARG A 136 -20.63 7.36 11.62
N THR A 137 -21.27 7.65 10.49
CA THR A 137 -22.55 7.01 10.11
C THR A 137 -22.39 5.50 9.96
N LEU A 138 -21.23 5.04 9.49
CA LEU A 138 -20.92 3.62 9.29
C LEU A 138 -20.30 2.95 10.52
N GLY A 139 -19.95 3.69 11.56
CA GLY A 139 -19.25 3.16 12.73
C GLY A 139 -17.79 2.79 12.46
N VAL A 140 -17.17 3.44 11.48
CA VAL A 140 -15.77 3.22 11.06
C VAL A 140 -14.91 4.38 11.55
N ASN A 141 -13.69 4.11 12.02
CA ASN A 141 -12.75 5.15 12.43
C ASN A 141 -12.27 5.97 11.20
N ALA A 142 -12.30 7.30 11.36
CA ALA A 142 -11.93 8.24 10.32
C ALA A 142 -10.49 8.75 10.50
N PHE A 143 -9.56 8.29 9.67
CA PHE A 143 -8.19 8.79 9.65
C PHE A 143 -7.96 9.65 8.41
N VAL A 144 -7.12 10.67 8.53
CA VAL A 144 -6.58 11.38 7.38
C VAL A 144 -5.18 10.86 7.10
N SER A 145 -4.90 10.48 5.84
CA SER A 145 -3.57 10.10 5.36
C SER A 145 -2.95 11.27 4.62
N TYR A 146 -1.88 11.85 5.17
CA TYR A 146 -1.24 13.03 4.60
C TYR A 146 0.13 12.70 4.01
N ARG A 147 0.26 12.86 2.67
CA ARG A 147 1.52 12.66 1.94
C ARG A 147 2.53 13.74 2.26
N LEU A 148 3.68 13.34 2.78
CA LEU A 148 4.70 14.27 3.27
C LEU A 148 5.47 14.95 2.14
N ASN A 149 5.80 14.24 1.06
CA ASN A 149 6.64 14.78 -0.02
C ASN A 149 6.18 14.27 -1.40
N ASP A 150 4.94 14.57 -1.78
CA ASP A 150 4.34 14.08 -3.01
C ASP A 150 5.04 14.64 -4.25
N GLY A 151 5.51 13.77 -5.13
CA GLY A 151 6.16 14.12 -6.40
C GLY A 151 5.24 14.00 -7.63
N HIS A 152 3.94 13.78 -7.45
CA HIS A 152 3.01 13.73 -8.57
C HIS A 152 3.04 15.05 -9.34
N HIS A 153 3.01 14.93 -10.66
CA HIS A 153 3.01 16.06 -11.59
C HIS A 153 4.25 16.97 -11.57
N VAL A 154 5.30 16.66 -10.76
CA VAL A 154 6.49 17.51 -10.63
C VAL A 154 7.07 17.91 -11.99
N ARG A 155 7.16 17.00 -12.97
CA ARG A 155 7.64 17.34 -14.33
C ARG A 155 6.79 18.41 -15.00
N GLY A 156 5.46 18.30 -14.90
CA GLY A 156 4.53 19.30 -15.42
C GLY A 156 4.62 20.62 -14.68
N LEU A 157 4.78 20.56 -13.35
CA LEU A 157 4.93 21.75 -12.51
C LEU A 157 6.24 22.48 -12.80
N VAL A 158 7.34 21.77 -13.00
CA VAL A 158 8.63 22.38 -13.39
C VAL A 158 8.54 23.04 -14.75
N LYS A 159 7.94 22.38 -15.74
CA LYS A 159 7.68 23.00 -17.04
C LYS A 159 6.85 24.28 -16.92
N ALA A 160 5.83 24.28 -16.06
CA ALA A 160 5.02 25.47 -15.80
C ALA A 160 5.82 26.62 -15.17
N LEU A 161 6.81 26.29 -14.28
CA LEU A 161 7.74 27.31 -13.76
C LEU A 161 8.62 27.91 -14.86
N GLU A 162 9.16 27.09 -15.77
CA GLU A 162 9.98 27.53 -16.90
C GLU A 162 9.17 28.43 -17.85
N GLU A 163 7.91 28.08 -18.10
CA GLU A 163 6.98 28.88 -18.91
C GLU A 163 6.44 30.11 -18.19
N LYS A 164 6.78 30.30 -16.89
CA LYS A 164 6.29 31.41 -16.05
C LYS A 164 4.75 31.47 -15.97
N LYS A 165 4.11 30.32 -16.03
CA LYS A 165 2.67 30.17 -15.93
C LYS A 165 2.34 28.99 -15.04
N PRO A 166 1.75 29.20 -13.83
CA PRO A 166 1.44 28.10 -12.91
C PRO A 166 0.46 27.10 -13.52
N ALA A 167 0.62 25.83 -13.16
CA ALA A 167 -0.35 24.79 -13.44
C ALA A 167 -1.46 24.84 -12.37
N HIS A 168 -2.63 24.31 -12.71
CA HIS A 168 -3.79 24.27 -11.79
C HIS A 168 -3.48 23.60 -10.44
N ASP A 169 -2.63 22.56 -10.46
CA ASP A 169 -2.26 21.77 -9.28
C ASP A 169 -0.98 22.28 -8.59
N MET A 170 -0.51 23.48 -8.93
CA MET A 170 0.68 24.10 -8.35
C MET A 170 0.31 24.96 -7.15
N SER A 171 0.84 24.63 -5.97
CA SER A 171 0.72 25.51 -4.80
C SER A 171 1.58 26.77 -4.95
N ARG A 172 1.18 27.87 -4.27
CA ARG A 172 2.02 29.09 -4.20
C ARG A 172 3.38 28.76 -3.59
N PHE A 173 3.43 27.91 -2.55
CA PHE A 173 4.68 27.48 -1.94
C PHE A 173 5.63 26.82 -2.94
N PHE A 174 5.10 25.95 -3.82
CA PHE A 174 5.89 25.34 -4.88
C PHE A 174 6.37 26.39 -5.89
N TRP A 175 5.48 27.26 -6.33
CA TRP A 175 5.79 28.34 -7.27
C TRP A 175 6.93 29.24 -6.81
N GLU A 176 6.91 29.65 -5.55
CA GLU A 176 7.86 30.61 -5.00
C GLU A 176 9.20 29.99 -4.58
N ASN A 177 9.21 28.69 -4.22
CA ASN A 177 10.31 28.10 -3.47
C ASN A 177 10.97 26.88 -4.12
N TYR A 178 10.37 26.28 -5.15
CA TYR A 178 10.87 25.04 -5.73
C TYR A 178 12.35 25.13 -6.14
N GLY A 179 12.77 26.19 -6.80
CA GLY A 179 14.14 26.40 -7.25
C GLY A 179 15.17 26.44 -6.13
N LYS A 180 14.75 26.81 -4.90
CA LYS A 180 15.62 26.92 -3.72
C LYS A 180 15.62 25.67 -2.85
N TYR A 181 14.49 24.95 -2.80
CA TYR A 181 14.22 23.96 -1.75
C TYR A 181 14.12 22.52 -2.26
N ARG A 182 14.33 22.27 -3.54
CA ARG A 182 14.32 20.91 -4.11
C ARG A 182 15.52 20.07 -3.65
N ILE A 183 15.37 18.75 -3.65
CA ILE A 183 16.45 17.81 -3.28
C ILE A 183 17.59 17.84 -4.28
N GLY A 184 17.30 17.66 -5.57
CA GLY A 184 18.30 17.53 -6.63
C GLY A 184 18.20 18.61 -7.69
N PRO A 185 19.24 18.73 -8.54
CA PRO A 185 19.26 19.67 -9.65
C PRO A 185 18.37 19.23 -10.82
N ASP A 186 18.12 17.92 -10.97
CA ASP A 186 17.35 17.36 -12.07
C ASP A 186 15.93 16.99 -11.63
N ALA A 187 14.97 17.82 -11.99
CA ALA A 187 13.56 17.58 -11.73
C ALA A 187 12.96 16.48 -12.60
N ALA A 188 13.68 15.96 -13.61
CA ALA A 188 13.24 14.82 -14.41
C ALA A 188 13.40 13.50 -13.65
N ASP A 189 14.28 13.42 -12.68
CA ASP A 189 14.32 12.32 -11.74
C ASP A 189 13.20 12.51 -10.71
N TRP A 190 12.21 11.64 -10.77
CA TRP A 190 11.07 11.67 -9.88
C TRP A 190 11.45 11.63 -8.39
N GLY A 191 12.45 10.81 -8.02
CA GLY A 191 12.89 10.70 -6.64
C GLY A 191 13.59 11.96 -6.11
N GLN A 192 14.15 12.79 -7.00
CA GLN A 192 14.90 14.00 -6.66
C GLN A 192 14.14 15.31 -6.94
N GLY A 193 13.02 15.22 -7.64
CA GLY A 193 12.20 16.38 -8.02
C GLY A 193 11.32 16.96 -6.92
N VAL A 194 11.46 16.50 -5.68
CA VAL A 194 10.65 16.91 -4.52
C VAL A 194 11.45 17.81 -3.56
N PHE A 195 10.80 18.31 -2.52
CA PHE A 195 11.44 19.22 -1.57
C PHE A 195 12.40 18.53 -0.61
N ASN A 196 13.48 19.28 -0.27
CA ASN A 196 14.51 18.87 0.66
C ASN A 196 14.08 19.19 2.12
N TRP A 197 13.87 18.16 2.89
CA TRP A 197 13.46 18.24 4.30
C TRP A 197 14.59 18.65 5.25
N ALA A 198 15.84 18.73 4.78
CA ALA A 198 16.91 19.37 5.55
C ALA A 198 16.68 20.90 5.67
N ILE A 199 15.77 21.47 4.89
CA ILE A 199 15.42 22.87 4.88
C ILE A 199 14.26 23.13 5.84
N PRO A 200 14.46 23.91 6.94
CA PRO A 200 13.44 24.11 7.95
C PRO A 200 12.11 24.65 7.41
N GLU A 201 12.15 25.54 6.42
CA GLU A 201 10.95 26.14 5.82
C GLU A 201 10.04 25.10 5.14
N VAL A 202 10.61 24.04 4.60
CA VAL A 202 9.85 22.91 4.03
C VAL A 202 9.11 22.15 5.14
N VAL A 203 9.84 21.86 6.22
CA VAL A 203 9.29 21.16 7.39
C VAL A 203 8.18 21.99 8.05
N GLU A 204 8.40 23.31 8.23
CA GLU A 204 7.41 24.22 8.83
C GLU A 204 6.15 24.33 7.96
N HIS A 205 6.31 24.43 6.65
CA HIS A 205 5.17 24.47 5.74
C HIS A 205 4.30 23.21 5.85
N LYS A 206 4.92 22.02 5.89
CA LYS A 206 4.19 20.76 6.06
C LYS A 206 3.56 20.63 7.44
N TYR A 207 4.30 21.04 8.47
CA TYR A 207 3.77 21.04 9.82
C TYR A 207 2.53 21.91 9.97
N ALA A 208 2.55 23.14 9.41
CA ALA A 208 1.42 24.06 9.50
C ALA A 208 0.13 23.46 8.91
N LEU A 209 0.22 22.84 7.72
CA LEU A 209 -0.94 22.21 7.07
C LEU A 209 -1.49 21.02 7.87
N ILE A 210 -0.60 20.17 8.41
CA ILE A 210 -1.03 19.01 9.20
C ILE A 210 -1.58 19.44 10.57
N ASN A 211 -0.95 20.42 11.20
CA ASN A 211 -1.45 20.98 12.46
C ASN A 211 -2.86 21.56 12.29
N GLU A 212 -3.12 22.25 11.17
CA GLU A 212 -4.45 22.75 10.85
C GLU A 212 -5.50 21.63 10.76
N LEU A 213 -5.15 20.48 10.17
CA LEU A 213 -6.02 19.29 10.14
C LEU A 213 -6.29 18.76 11.55
N CYS A 214 -5.27 18.67 12.39
CA CYS A 214 -5.40 18.21 13.77
C CYS A 214 -6.34 19.12 14.59
N GLU A 215 -6.21 20.44 14.43
CA GLU A 215 -6.96 21.42 15.22
C GLU A 215 -8.41 21.60 14.75
N ASN A 216 -8.64 21.57 13.41
CA ASN A 216 -9.94 21.94 12.85
C ASN A 216 -10.91 20.75 12.68
N TYR A 217 -10.39 19.51 12.72
CA TYR A 217 -11.21 18.33 12.46
C TYR A 217 -11.16 17.32 13.61
N PRO A 218 -12.31 16.75 13.99
CA PRO A 218 -12.38 15.72 15.03
C PRO A 218 -12.04 14.33 14.44
N LEU A 219 -10.80 14.18 14.00
CA LEU A 219 -10.24 12.93 13.47
C LEU A 219 -10.12 11.89 14.58
N ASP A 220 -10.33 10.61 14.27
CA ASP A 220 -9.97 9.50 15.14
C ASP A 220 -8.48 9.18 15.07
N GLY A 221 -7.84 9.51 13.93
CA GLY A 221 -6.40 9.37 13.74
C GLY A 221 -5.86 10.13 12.54
N LEU A 222 -4.54 10.14 12.45
CA LEU A 222 -3.78 10.75 11.37
C LEU A 222 -2.68 9.77 10.93
N GLU A 223 -2.55 9.56 9.62
CA GLU A 223 -1.43 8.86 9.01
C GLU A 223 -0.49 9.84 8.34
N LEU A 224 0.78 9.80 8.71
CA LEU A 224 1.87 10.45 7.99
C LEU A 224 2.34 9.50 6.89
N ASP A 225 1.99 9.81 5.65
CA ASP A 225 2.32 8.98 4.49
C ASP A 225 3.69 9.40 3.92
N PHE A 226 4.69 8.54 4.16
CA PHE A 226 6.06 8.71 3.65
C PHE A 226 6.22 8.23 2.21
N LEU A 227 5.15 7.71 1.62
CA LEU A 227 5.09 7.23 0.25
C LEU A 227 4.16 8.19 -0.58
N ARG A 228 4.13 8.14 -1.88
CA ARG A 228 4.79 7.25 -2.85
C ARG A 228 6.21 7.69 -3.21
N HIS A 229 6.61 8.89 -2.79
CA HIS A 229 7.91 9.48 -3.05
C HIS A 229 8.60 9.60 -1.69
N TRP A 230 9.35 8.57 -1.34
CA TRP A 230 10.00 8.52 -0.04
C TRP A 230 11.22 9.42 0.09
N SER A 231 11.78 9.91 -1.05
CA SER A 231 12.93 10.83 -1.02
C SER A 231 12.55 12.13 -0.31
N ARG A 232 13.27 12.45 0.75
CA ARG A 232 13.12 13.68 1.53
C ARG A 232 14.43 14.42 1.72
N PHE A 233 15.54 13.74 1.57
CA PHE A 233 16.86 14.31 1.77
C PHE A 233 17.73 14.05 0.54
N PRO A 234 18.67 14.97 0.20
CA PRO A 234 19.68 14.69 -0.79
C PRO A 234 20.61 13.57 -0.30
N SER A 235 21.26 12.87 -1.22
CA SER A 235 22.24 11.83 -0.89
C SER A 235 23.45 12.36 -0.11
N GLU A 236 23.79 13.63 -0.36
CA GLU A 236 24.90 14.33 0.24
C GLU A 236 24.44 15.53 1.09
N GLY A 237 25.32 16.04 1.94
CA GLY A 237 25.09 17.26 2.73
C GLY A 237 24.32 17.05 4.03
N THR A 238 23.88 15.83 4.34
CA THR A 238 23.28 15.47 5.64
C THR A 238 23.72 14.08 6.08
N THR A 239 23.91 13.90 7.37
CA THR A 239 24.17 12.60 8.00
C THR A 239 22.86 11.85 8.25
N VAL A 240 22.96 10.54 8.48
CA VAL A 240 21.81 9.70 8.89
C VAL A 240 21.18 10.25 10.18
N ASP A 241 21.99 10.64 11.15
CA ASP A 241 21.50 11.15 12.45
C ASP A 241 20.76 12.49 12.31
N GLU A 242 21.24 13.39 11.45
CA GLU A 242 20.54 14.64 11.15
C GLU A 242 19.19 14.38 10.49
N ARG A 243 19.12 13.47 9.50
CA ARG A 243 17.87 13.08 8.83
C ARG A 243 16.88 12.46 9.83
N ARG A 244 17.37 11.57 10.71
CA ARG A 244 16.55 10.99 11.79
C ARG A 244 16.03 12.06 12.75
N ALA A 245 16.90 13.00 13.17
CA ALA A 245 16.50 14.07 14.07
C ALA A 245 15.40 14.94 13.49
N VAL A 246 15.50 15.34 12.21
CA VAL A 246 14.48 16.11 11.50
C VAL A 246 13.16 15.34 11.46
N THR A 247 13.19 14.07 11.03
CA THR A 247 11.97 13.26 10.87
C THR A 247 11.33 12.98 12.23
N THR A 248 12.10 12.55 13.24
CA THR A 248 11.59 12.25 14.59
C THR A 248 11.04 13.50 15.27
N GLY A 249 11.74 14.64 15.14
CA GLY A 249 11.29 15.92 15.67
C GLY A 249 9.96 16.39 15.04
N PHE A 250 9.80 16.19 13.74
CA PHE A 250 8.55 16.47 13.05
C PHE A 250 7.41 15.59 13.56
N VAL A 251 7.62 14.29 13.65
CA VAL A 251 6.60 13.32 14.14
C VAL A 251 6.19 13.65 15.58
N LYS A 252 7.15 13.97 16.44
CA LYS A 252 6.87 14.39 17.83
C LYS A 252 5.97 15.63 17.89
N ARG A 253 6.27 16.65 17.09
CA ARG A 253 5.43 17.86 17.01
C ARG A 253 4.00 17.56 16.55
N ILE A 254 3.84 16.64 15.60
CA ILE A 254 2.50 16.20 15.16
C ILE A 254 1.77 15.45 16.27
N ARG A 255 2.47 14.57 17.01
CA ARG A 255 1.89 13.92 18.20
C ARG A 255 1.38 14.94 19.20
N GLU A 256 2.19 15.96 19.51
CA GLU A 256 1.80 17.05 20.41
C GLU A 256 0.58 17.83 19.89
N SER A 257 0.47 18.01 18.56
CA SER A 257 -0.71 18.65 17.95
C SER A 257 -1.98 17.81 18.11
N LEU A 258 -1.88 16.50 17.89
CA LEU A 258 -3.01 15.57 18.10
C LEU A 258 -3.44 15.53 19.56
N ASP A 259 -2.49 15.50 20.49
CA ASP A 259 -2.78 15.47 21.93
C ASP A 259 -3.47 16.76 22.39
N ARG A 260 -2.97 17.92 21.95
CA ARG A 260 -3.65 19.21 22.23
C ARG A 260 -5.08 19.23 21.66
N ALA A 261 -5.26 18.74 20.44
CA ALA A 261 -6.57 18.71 19.79
C ALA A 261 -7.52 17.68 20.38
N SER A 262 -7.01 16.66 21.06
CA SER A 262 -7.83 15.70 21.83
C SER A 262 -8.34 16.27 23.13
N GLY A 263 -7.57 17.17 23.77
CA GLY A 263 -7.89 17.67 25.12
C GLY A 263 -8.09 16.52 26.11
N ASP A 264 -9.22 16.54 26.83
CA ASP A 264 -9.62 15.46 27.74
C ASP A 264 -10.35 14.30 27.03
N GLY A 265 -10.47 14.36 25.71
CA GLY A 265 -11.10 13.32 24.90
C GLY A 265 -10.19 12.09 24.66
N PRO A 266 -10.68 11.10 23.92
CA PRO A 266 -9.88 9.93 23.56
C PRO A 266 -8.60 10.32 22.80
N ARG A 267 -7.51 9.63 23.11
CA ARG A 267 -6.25 9.79 22.37
C ARG A 267 -6.48 9.47 20.89
N ARG A 268 -6.12 10.40 20.03
CA ARG A 268 -6.18 10.20 18.57
C ARG A 268 -4.96 9.39 18.12
N THR A 269 -5.17 8.42 17.24
CA THR A 269 -4.11 7.55 16.73
C THR A 269 -3.17 8.29 15.80
N LEU A 270 -1.86 8.12 15.99
CA LEU A 270 -0.84 8.55 15.04
C LEU A 270 -0.26 7.33 14.32
N CYS A 271 -0.50 7.24 13.02
CA CYS A 271 0.00 6.21 12.14
C CYS A 271 1.14 6.76 11.27
N VAL A 272 2.06 5.88 10.88
CA VAL A 272 3.01 6.15 9.81
C VAL A 272 2.91 5.07 8.74
N ARG A 273 2.87 5.48 7.47
CA ARG A 273 2.96 4.60 6.31
C ARG A 273 4.34 4.76 5.70
N VAL A 274 5.18 3.72 5.79
CA VAL A 274 6.60 3.76 5.42
C VAL A 274 6.94 2.66 4.41
N PRO A 275 8.05 2.79 3.65
CA PRO A 275 8.52 1.73 2.77
C PRO A 275 8.70 0.41 3.52
N ALA A 276 8.24 -0.70 2.93
CA ALA A 276 8.47 -2.05 3.46
C ALA A 276 9.94 -2.47 3.32
N GLU A 277 10.68 -1.88 2.37
CA GLU A 277 12.13 -2.05 2.24
C GLU A 277 12.84 -1.28 3.36
N LEU A 278 13.12 -1.97 4.47
CA LEU A 278 13.71 -1.34 5.67
C LEU A 278 15.14 -0.83 5.45
N ASP A 279 15.86 -1.37 4.47
CA ASP A 279 17.25 -1.02 4.23
C ASP A 279 17.42 0.41 3.68
N ILE A 280 16.37 1.00 3.10
CA ILE A 280 16.39 2.41 2.67
C ILE A 280 15.97 3.40 3.75
N HIS A 281 15.53 2.95 4.91
CA HIS A 281 14.99 3.82 5.95
C HIS A 281 16.00 4.86 6.43
N ASP A 282 17.24 4.48 6.65
CA ASP A 282 18.29 5.38 7.12
C ASP A 282 18.56 6.55 6.15
N GLU A 283 18.56 6.28 4.85
CA GLU A 283 18.71 7.32 3.82
C GLU A 283 17.57 8.33 3.87
N GLN A 284 16.40 7.89 4.32
CA GLN A 284 15.18 8.70 4.40
C GLN A 284 14.92 9.26 5.79
N GLY A 285 15.86 9.08 6.73
CA GLY A 285 15.72 9.52 8.12
C GLY A 285 14.58 8.81 8.87
N ILE A 286 14.18 7.62 8.41
CA ILE A 286 13.21 6.78 9.10
C ILE A 286 13.97 5.89 10.09
N HIS A 287 13.57 5.91 11.35
CA HIS A 287 14.08 4.99 12.37
C HIS A 287 12.88 4.56 13.22
N LEU A 288 12.34 3.37 12.95
CA LEU A 288 11.09 2.92 13.55
C LEU A 288 11.06 3.04 15.09
N PRO A 289 12.10 2.62 15.84
CA PRO A 289 12.11 2.80 17.30
C PRO A 289 11.97 4.27 17.71
N SER A 290 12.70 5.20 17.07
CA SER A 290 12.61 6.62 17.40
C SER A 290 11.26 7.24 17.04
N LEU A 291 10.60 6.74 15.99
CA LEU A 291 9.25 7.19 15.62
C LEU A 291 8.21 6.71 16.65
N VAL A 292 8.36 5.48 17.16
CA VAL A 292 7.53 4.95 18.25
C VAL A 292 7.74 5.76 19.53
N ASP A 293 8.99 6.05 19.90
CA ASP A 293 9.33 6.90 21.03
C ASP A 293 8.78 8.33 20.89
N ALA A 294 8.66 8.82 19.65
CA ALA A 294 8.03 10.11 19.33
C ALA A 294 6.49 10.08 19.38
N GLY A 295 5.88 8.92 19.63
CA GLY A 295 4.45 8.76 19.86
C GLY A 295 3.65 8.19 18.70
N VAL A 296 4.30 7.48 17.75
CA VAL A 296 3.61 6.68 16.74
C VAL A 296 2.94 5.48 17.40
N ASP A 297 1.65 5.30 17.13
CA ASP A 297 0.81 4.26 17.72
C ASP A 297 0.75 3.00 16.84
N LEU A 298 0.86 3.14 15.51
CA LEU A 298 0.87 2.01 14.57
C LEU A 298 1.67 2.32 13.29
N VAL A 299 2.17 1.27 12.63
CA VAL A 299 3.02 1.37 11.45
C VAL A 299 2.44 0.54 10.31
N THR A 300 2.25 1.14 9.13
CA THR A 300 1.92 0.46 7.88
C THR A 300 3.17 0.31 7.03
N LEU A 301 3.54 -0.92 6.70
CA LEU A 301 4.62 -1.22 5.75
C LEU A 301 4.05 -1.39 4.35
N SER A 302 4.60 -0.65 3.39
CA SER A 302 4.06 -0.59 2.03
C SER A 302 5.14 -0.71 0.96
N TRP A 303 4.86 -1.48 -0.06
CA TRP A 303 5.57 -1.49 -1.35
C TRP A 303 4.97 -0.48 -2.33
N SER A 304 4.47 0.65 -1.81
CA SER A 304 3.94 1.77 -2.56
C SER A 304 2.67 1.43 -3.37
N TYR A 305 2.81 0.79 -4.51
CA TYR A 305 1.73 0.57 -5.47
C TYR A 305 1.40 -0.92 -5.66
N PHE A 306 2.16 -1.79 -4.98
CA PHE A 306 2.16 -3.21 -5.28
C PHE A 306 1.92 -4.07 -4.04
N THR A 307 1.24 -5.19 -4.23
CA THR A 307 1.20 -6.28 -3.25
C THR A 307 2.48 -7.11 -3.38
N PHE A 308 3.18 -7.32 -2.26
CA PHE A 308 4.39 -8.13 -2.15
C PHE A 308 4.30 -9.11 -0.99
N GLN A 309 5.14 -10.15 -1.08
CA GLN A 309 5.24 -11.21 -0.08
C GLN A 309 6.71 -11.36 0.32
N ASP A 310 7.07 -10.79 1.47
CA ASP A 310 8.43 -10.77 1.99
C ASP A 310 8.45 -10.95 3.52
N ASP A 311 9.59 -10.71 4.15
CA ASP A 311 9.76 -10.80 5.60
C ASP A 311 9.75 -9.44 6.32
N SER A 312 9.31 -8.39 5.66
CA SER A 312 9.37 -7.01 6.18
C SER A 312 8.63 -6.85 7.52
N ILE A 313 7.49 -7.51 7.68
CA ILE A 313 6.72 -7.51 8.94
C ILE A 313 7.55 -8.10 10.08
N ARG A 314 8.14 -9.28 9.88
CA ARG A 314 8.99 -9.94 10.89
C ARG A 314 10.20 -9.06 11.26
N ARG A 315 10.86 -8.45 10.27
CA ARG A 315 11.98 -7.53 10.47
C ARG A 315 11.56 -6.30 11.27
N ALA A 316 10.44 -5.68 10.92
CA ALA A 316 9.91 -4.52 11.66
C ALA A 316 9.52 -4.89 13.10
N LYS A 317 8.83 -6.03 13.30
CA LYS A 317 8.46 -6.51 14.64
C LYS A 317 9.68 -6.82 15.52
N ALA A 318 10.82 -7.19 14.92
CA ALA A 318 12.07 -7.33 15.67
C ALA A 318 12.61 -5.98 16.20
N LEU A 319 12.34 -4.88 15.50
CA LEU A 319 12.74 -3.51 15.91
C LEU A 319 11.74 -2.85 16.87
N ILE A 320 10.44 -3.11 16.69
CA ILE A 320 9.34 -2.49 17.44
C ILE A 320 8.33 -3.56 17.91
N PRO A 321 8.70 -4.46 18.83
CA PRO A 321 7.93 -5.66 19.16
C PRO A 321 6.53 -5.39 19.68
N ASP A 322 6.34 -4.29 20.42
CA ASP A 322 5.08 -3.97 21.08
C ASP A 322 4.16 -3.07 20.22
N THR A 323 4.68 -2.51 19.11
CA THR A 323 3.89 -1.63 18.23
C THR A 323 3.13 -2.45 17.19
N PRO A 324 1.83 -2.18 16.95
CA PRO A 324 1.06 -2.76 15.86
C PRO A 324 1.69 -2.43 14.50
N VAL A 325 1.93 -3.46 13.68
CA VAL A 325 2.46 -3.34 12.32
C VAL A 325 1.47 -3.96 11.35
N TYR A 326 1.23 -3.30 10.22
CA TYR A 326 0.28 -3.70 9.18
C TYR A 326 1.01 -3.92 7.86
N ALA A 327 0.67 -5.01 7.16
CA ALA A 327 1.11 -5.24 5.79
C ALA A 327 0.15 -4.56 4.80
N GLU A 328 0.67 -3.69 3.95
CA GLU A 328 -0.17 -3.10 2.90
C GLU A 328 -0.25 -4.01 1.69
N MET A 329 -1.47 -4.15 1.17
CA MET A 329 -1.80 -4.85 -0.06
C MET A 329 -2.55 -3.91 -1.00
N THR A 330 -2.28 -4.01 -2.29
CA THR A 330 -2.85 -3.13 -3.29
C THR A 330 -3.56 -3.90 -4.41
N HIS A 331 -4.17 -3.15 -5.31
CA HIS A 331 -4.89 -3.67 -6.47
C HIS A 331 -4.04 -4.47 -7.46
N THR A 332 -2.70 -4.49 -7.34
CA THR A 332 -1.84 -5.05 -8.38
C THR A 332 -0.55 -5.66 -7.88
N THR A 333 -0.03 -6.59 -8.68
CA THR A 333 1.34 -7.08 -8.66
C THR A 333 2.03 -6.71 -9.98
N LEU A 334 3.36 -6.50 -9.97
CA LEU A 334 4.12 -6.23 -11.19
C LEU A 334 4.33 -7.51 -12.00
N THR A 335 4.23 -7.40 -13.33
CA THR A 335 4.46 -8.54 -14.23
C THR A 335 5.53 -8.30 -15.28
N GLY A 336 5.95 -7.08 -15.46
CA GLY A 336 6.94 -6.71 -16.48
C GLY A 336 6.45 -6.73 -17.93
N ARG A 337 5.22 -7.18 -18.22
CA ARG A 337 4.67 -7.26 -19.59
C ARG A 337 3.28 -6.66 -19.68
N ALA A 338 3.05 -5.78 -20.66
CA ALA A 338 1.74 -5.17 -20.92
C ALA A 338 0.87 -6.10 -21.76
N LEU A 339 -0.45 -6.07 -21.53
CA LEU A 339 -1.43 -6.62 -22.46
C LEU A 339 -1.57 -5.71 -23.68
N ALA A 340 -1.69 -6.30 -24.86
CA ALA A 340 -1.99 -5.56 -26.08
C ALA A 340 -3.41 -4.97 -25.95
N GLY A 341 -3.53 -3.64 -26.10
CA GLY A 341 -4.81 -2.94 -26.09
C GLY A 341 -5.43 -2.63 -24.72
N SER A 342 -4.80 -3.03 -23.63
CA SER A 342 -5.32 -2.84 -22.26
C SER A 342 -4.65 -1.71 -21.47
N GLY A 343 -4.34 -0.60 -22.12
CA GLY A 343 -3.66 0.52 -21.47
C GLY A 343 -2.16 0.37 -21.37
N THR A 344 -1.51 1.28 -20.70
CA THR A 344 -0.04 1.43 -20.73
C THR A 344 0.71 0.66 -19.66
N GLN A 345 0.01 0.01 -18.72
CA GLN A 345 0.63 -0.59 -17.55
C GLN A 345 0.54 -2.12 -17.56
N PRO A 346 1.67 -2.83 -17.38
CA PRO A 346 1.73 -4.29 -17.38
C PRO A 346 1.31 -4.87 -16.04
N TYR A 347 0.14 -4.52 -15.54
CA TYR A 347 -0.30 -4.95 -14.22
C TYR A 347 -1.03 -6.28 -14.25
N LEU A 348 -0.65 -7.18 -13.33
CA LEU A 348 -1.54 -8.23 -12.85
C LEU A 348 -2.37 -7.68 -11.70
N ARG A 349 -3.69 -7.84 -11.78
CA ARG A 349 -4.55 -7.55 -10.64
C ARG A 349 -4.32 -8.59 -9.54
N THR A 350 -4.21 -8.14 -8.31
CA THR A 350 -4.12 -9.02 -7.15
C THR A 350 -5.39 -9.87 -7.06
N THR A 351 -5.26 -11.19 -6.99
CA THR A 351 -6.41 -12.12 -6.85
C THR A 351 -6.78 -12.34 -5.40
N ASP A 352 -7.93 -12.95 -5.16
CA ASP A 352 -8.40 -13.27 -3.81
C ASP A 352 -7.39 -14.15 -3.07
N GLU A 353 -6.86 -15.17 -3.75
CA GLU A 353 -5.85 -16.08 -3.18
C GLU A 353 -4.55 -15.35 -2.84
N GLN A 354 -4.16 -14.37 -3.64
CA GLN A 354 -2.98 -13.54 -3.34
C GLN A 354 -3.23 -12.64 -2.13
N PHE A 355 -4.44 -12.06 -1.98
CA PHE A 355 -4.81 -11.32 -0.76
C PHE A 355 -4.78 -12.22 0.46
N TYR A 356 -5.41 -13.40 0.39
CA TYR A 356 -5.45 -14.35 1.52
C TYR A 356 -4.05 -14.85 1.88
N THR A 357 -3.22 -15.19 0.87
CA THR A 357 -1.84 -15.62 1.09
C THR A 357 -1.01 -14.54 1.76
N THR A 358 -1.09 -13.30 1.26
CA THR A 358 -0.33 -12.17 1.82
C THR A 358 -0.78 -11.84 3.24
N ALA A 359 -2.08 -11.86 3.50
CA ALA A 359 -2.61 -11.67 4.85
C ALA A 359 -2.18 -12.79 5.81
N HIS A 360 -2.25 -14.06 5.35
CA HIS A 360 -1.79 -15.20 6.15
C HIS A 360 -0.30 -15.10 6.50
N LEU A 361 0.53 -14.77 5.52
CA LEU A 361 1.96 -14.55 5.72
C LEU A 361 2.21 -13.41 6.73
N ALA A 362 1.53 -12.28 6.57
CA ALA A 362 1.66 -11.13 7.47
C ALA A 362 1.26 -11.48 8.91
N HIS A 363 0.12 -12.16 9.11
CA HIS A 363 -0.33 -12.60 10.44
C HIS A 363 0.69 -13.54 11.09
N THR A 364 1.25 -14.50 10.35
CA THR A 364 2.27 -15.42 10.89
C THR A 364 3.59 -14.76 11.22
N GLN A 365 3.88 -13.62 10.60
CA GLN A 365 5.04 -12.77 10.92
C GLN A 365 4.77 -11.79 12.07
N GLY A 366 3.56 -11.77 12.63
CA GLY A 366 3.18 -10.93 13.77
C GLY A 366 2.53 -9.61 13.41
N ALA A 367 1.97 -9.46 12.21
CA ALA A 367 1.15 -8.30 11.87
C ALA A 367 -0.10 -8.22 12.74
N ALA A 368 -0.47 -7.01 13.16
CA ALA A 368 -1.73 -6.74 13.84
C ALA A 368 -2.93 -6.84 12.90
N GLY A 369 -2.71 -6.61 11.62
CA GLY A 369 -3.71 -6.66 10.58
C GLY A 369 -3.12 -6.29 9.21
N VAL A 370 -3.98 -5.90 8.29
CA VAL A 370 -3.62 -5.52 6.93
C VAL A 370 -4.11 -4.10 6.59
N SER A 371 -3.42 -3.46 5.66
CA SER A 371 -3.83 -2.19 5.06
C SER A 371 -4.12 -2.42 3.57
N LEU A 372 -5.24 -1.91 3.09
CA LEU A 372 -5.65 -2.04 1.69
C LEU A 372 -5.57 -0.69 1.00
N PHE A 373 -5.00 -0.68 -0.21
CA PHE A 373 -4.76 0.57 -0.92
C PHE A 373 -5.19 0.49 -2.38
N ASN A 374 -5.91 1.53 -2.85
CA ASN A 374 -6.23 1.75 -4.27
C ASN A 374 -7.10 0.67 -4.94
N PHE A 375 -8.05 0.07 -4.25
CA PHE A 375 -9.00 -0.87 -4.84
C PHE A 375 -9.78 -0.32 -6.05
N PRO A 376 -10.20 0.97 -6.11
CA PRO A 376 -10.89 1.50 -7.29
C PRO A 376 -10.13 1.34 -8.62
N TYR A 377 -8.82 1.10 -8.61
CA TYR A 377 -8.06 0.84 -9.83
C TYR A 377 -8.39 -0.49 -10.53
N TYR A 378 -9.13 -1.40 -9.89
CA TYR A 378 -9.72 -2.54 -10.59
C TYR A 378 -10.69 -2.09 -11.69
N ARG A 379 -11.38 -0.98 -11.46
CA ARG A 379 -12.33 -0.37 -12.41
C ARG A 379 -11.67 0.44 -13.50
N GLU A 380 -10.39 0.71 -13.40
CA GLU A 380 -9.62 1.53 -14.33
C GLU A 380 -10.16 2.96 -14.57
N HIS A 381 -9.41 3.73 -15.34
CA HIS A 381 -9.74 5.13 -15.59
C HIS A 381 -10.94 5.27 -16.51
N THR A 382 -11.62 6.42 -16.44
CA THR A 382 -12.82 6.75 -17.21
C THR A 382 -12.59 6.95 -18.72
N THR A 383 -11.33 6.90 -19.19
CA THR A 383 -11.03 7.06 -20.62
C THR A 383 -11.38 5.79 -21.40
N PRO A 384 -12.01 5.90 -22.60
CA PRO A 384 -12.44 4.73 -23.37
C PRO A 384 -11.33 3.78 -23.81
N ALA A 385 -10.09 4.25 -23.86
CA ALA A 385 -8.94 3.49 -24.33
C ALA A 385 -8.41 2.45 -23.32
N ILE A 386 -8.97 2.37 -22.11
CA ILE A 386 -8.45 1.55 -21.03
C ILE A 386 -9.44 0.44 -20.72
N GLY A 387 -9.10 -0.76 -21.08
CA GLY A 387 -9.61 -2.10 -20.80
C GLY A 387 -11.03 -2.30 -20.23
N PRO A 388 -11.43 -3.55 -20.05
CA PRO A 388 -12.73 -3.86 -19.47
C PRO A 388 -12.82 -3.39 -18.02
N PHE A 389 -14.01 -3.01 -17.64
CA PHE A 389 -14.36 -2.65 -16.27
C PHE A 389 -14.43 -3.93 -15.41
N SER A 390 -13.72 -3.95 -14.29
CA SER A 390 -13.75 -5.04 -13.30
C SER A 390 -14.14 -4.49 -11.94
N GLU A 391 -14.94 -5.22 -11.19
CA GLU A 391 -15.25 -4.81 -9.81
C GLU A 391 -14.06 -5.12 -8.88
N PRO A 392 -13.76 -4.19 -7.95
CA PRO A 392 -12.81 -4.46 -6.89
C PRO A 392 -13.27 -5.63 -6.01
N PRO A 393 -12.35 -6.44 -5.49
CA PRO A 393 -12.70 -7.58 -4.63
C PRO A 393 -13.05 -7.15 -3.19
N PHE A 394 -14.05 -6.27 -3.03
CA PHE A 394 -14.48 -5.82 -1.70
C PHE A 394 -14.92 -6.96 -0.78
N HIS A 395 -15.35 -8.09 -1.36
CA HIS A 395 -15.77 -9.29 -0.64
C HIS A 395 -14.64 -9.96 0.15
N VAL A 396 -13.36 -9.69 -0.14
CA VAL A 396 -12.25 -10.23 0.64
C VAL A 396 -12.08 -9.54 1.99
N ILE A 397 -12.51 -8.28 2.10
CA ILE A 397 -12.23 -7.40 3.26
C ILE A 397 -12.66 -8.02 4.59
N PRO A 398 -13.90 -8.50 4.79
CA PRO A 398 -14.31 -9.09 6.05
C PRO A 398 -13.49 -10.34 6.40
N ASN A 399 -13.06 -11.10 5.38
CA ASN A 399 -12.32 -12.34 5.55
C ASN A 399 -10.86 -12.11 5.98
N LEU A 400 -10.26 -11.00 5.59
CA LEU A 400 -8.88 -10.64 5.95
C LEU A 400 -8.69 -10.39 7.44
N LYS A 401 -9.77 -10.18 8.18
CA LYS A 401 -9.77 -10.01 9.65
C LYS A 401 -9.56 -11.33 10.41
N ASP A 402 -9.80 -12.48 9.76
CA ASP A 402 -9.74 -13.80 10.38
C ASP A 402 -8.50 -14.57 9.90
N PRO A 403 -7.43 -14.65 10.74
CA PRO A 403 -6.23 -15.43 10.41
C PRO A 403 -6.52 -16.90 10.12
N ALA A 404 -7.52 -17.50 10.80
CA ALA A 404 -7.88 -18.90 10.59
C ALA A 404 -8.62 -19.11 9.25
N TYR A 405 -9.40 -18.12 8.81
CA TYR A 405 -10.03 -18.15 7.50
C TYR A 405 -8.98 -18.09 6.38
N VAL A 406 -8.10 -17.08 6.40
CA VAL A 406 -7.10 -16.88 5.35
C VAL A 406 -6.12 -18.06 5.27
N ALA A 407 -5.77 -18.68 6.40
CA ALA A 407 -4.90 -19.86 6.44
C ALA A 407 -5.49 -21.08 5.70
N ARG A 408 -6.82 -21.20 5.63
CA ARG A 408 -7.50 -22.32 4.99
C ARG A 408 -7.81 -22.14 3.51
N GLN A 409 -7.46 -20.99 2.93
CA GLN A 409 -7.69 -20.73 1.52
C GLN A 409 -6.58 -21.35 0.66
N ALA A 410 -6.83 -21.50 -0.64
CA ALA A 410 -5.77 -21.78 -1.59
C ALA A 410 -4.72 -20.65 -1.58
N HIS A 411 -3.44 -21.00 -1.70
CA HIS A 411 -2.36 -20.04 -1.62
C HIS A 411 -1.66 -19.80 -2.95
N SER A 412 -1.34 -18.54 -3.21
CA SER A 412 -0.54 -18.08 -4.34
C SER A 412 0.64 -17.25 -3.82
N TYR A 413 1.80 -17.86 -3.75
CA TYR A 413 3.07 -17.21 -3.44
C TYR A 413 3.76 -16.78 -4.72
N PHE A 414 4.37 -15.58 -4.75
CA PHE A 414 4.99 -15.10 -5.97
C PHE A 414 6.18 -14.16 -5.73
N LEU A 415 7.08 -14.15 -6.71
CA LEU A 415 8.10 -13.14 -6.92
C LEU A 415 7.89 -12.49 -8.27
N THR A 416 8.04 -11.19 -8.36
CA THR A 416 7.80 -10.44 -9.58
C THR A 416 8.94 -9.49 -9.90
N ALA A 417 9.06 -9.12 -11.19
CA ALA A 417 10.07 -8.18 -11.64
C ALA A 417 9.67 -6.74 -11.35
N ALA A 418 10.61 -5.96 -10.82
CA ALA A 418 10.51 -4.52 -10.90
C ALA A 418 10.54 -4.08 -12.36
N ARG A 419 9.67 -3.19 -12.75
CA ARG A 419 9.93 -2.28 -13.85
C ARG A 419 11.22 -1.51 -13.50
N LYS A 420 11.93 -0.97 -14.51
CA LYS A 420 13.04 0.00 -14.31
C LYS A 420 12.51 1.29 -13.64
N ASP A 421 11.94 1.14 -12.47
CA ASP A 421 11.47 2.27 -11.70
C ASP A 421 12.38 2.35 -10.48
N PRO A 422 13.06 3.46 -10.23
CA PRO A 422 13.87 3.65 -9.03
C PRO A 422 13.05 3.52 -7.74
N VAL A 423 11.74 3.35 -7.88
CA VAL A 423 10.78 3.27 -6.78
C VAL A 423 10.86 1.97 -5.98
N LEU A 424 11.49 0.90 -6.49
CA LEU A 424 11.54 -0.41 -5.81
C LEU A 424 12.95 -1.02 -5.88
N PRO A 425 13.89 -0.57 -5.04
CA PRO A 425 15.20 -1.23 -4.93
C PRO A 425 15.05 -2.62 -4.32
N GLY A 426 15.99 -3.52 -4.63
CA GLY A 426 16.15 -4.79 -3.92
C GLY A 426 15.25 -5.95 -4.38
N LEU A 427 14.43 -5.79 -5.42
CA LEU A 427 13.63 -6.91 -5.92
C LEU A 427 14.49 -8.00 -6.56
N PRO A 428 14.17 -9.30 -6.32
CA PRO A 428 14.96 -10.43 -6.81
C PRO A 428 14.84 -10.66 -8.33
N LEU A 429 13.81 -10.10 -8.95
CA LEU A 429 13.56 -10.17 -10.39
C LEU A 429 13.54 -8.75 -11.00
N PRO A 430 13.90 -8.58 -12.31
CA PRO A 430 14.29 -9.63 -13.25
C PRO A 430 15.69 -10.19 -12.97
N ALA A 431 15.87 -11.51 -13.18
CA ALA A 431 17.14 -12.19 -13.00
C ALA A 431 17.61 -12.85 -14.30
N LEU A 432 18.88 -12.68 -14.65
CA LEU A 432 19.45 -13.27 -15.85
C LEU A 432 19.97 -14.68 -15.56
N LEU A 433 19.33 -15.70 -16.10
CA LEU A 433 19.82 -17.07 -16.06
C LEU A 433 20.95 -17.25 -17.08
N GLN A 434 22.11 -17.65 -16.58
CA GLN A 434 23.25 -18.03 -17.40
C GLN A 434 23.44 -19.54 -17.35
N ARG A 435 23.96 -20.09 -18.44
CA ARG A 435 24.17 -21.56 -18.55
C ARG A 435 25.06 -22.07 -17.42
N LYS A 436 24.58 -23.10 -16.72
CA LYS A 436 25.26 -23.79 -15.61
C LYS A 436 25.58 -22.90 -14.40
N ALA A 437 25.01 -21.70 -14.33
CA ALA A 437 25.10 -20.82 -13.16
C ALA A 437 23.72 -20.78 -12.47
N PRO A 438 23.54 -21.42 -11.31
CA PRO A 438 22.27 -21.39 -10.61
C PRO A 438 21.96 -19.97 -10.10
N GLN A 439 20.71 -19.57 -10.22
CA GLN A 439 20.16 -18.40 -9.54
C GLN A 439 19.30 -18.86 -8.38
N THR A 440 19.49 -18.26 -7.22
CA THR A 440 18.74 -18.60 -6.01
C THR A 440 17.80 -17.46 -5.66
N PHE A 441 16.57 -17.82 -5.36
CA PHE A 441 15.52 -16.92 -4.91
C PHE A 441 15.04 -17.35 -3.53
N SER A 442 14.73 -16.39 -2.67
CA SER A 442 14.08 -16.61 -1.39
C SER A 442 12.61 -16.29 -1.52
N LEU A 443 11.74 -17.18 -1.05
CA LEU A 443 10.30 -17.02 -1.01
C LEU A 443 9.80 -17.31 0.41
N GLU A 444 9.13 -16.36 1.04
CA GLU A 444 8.55 -16.55 2.36
C GLU A 444 7.22 -17.29 2.25
N MET A 445 7.03 -18.31 3.08
CA MET A 445 5.79 -19.09 3.15
C MET A 445 5.30 -19.22 4.58
N ALA A 446 3.99 -19.08 4.74
CA ALA A 446 3.29 -19.27 6.01
C ALA A 446 3.08 -20.77 6.29
N PRO A 447 2.75 -21.16 7.54
CA PRO A 447 2.34 -22.54 7.84
C PRO A 447 1.16 -22.97 6.96
N LEU A 448 1.24 -24.16 6.40
CA LEU A 448 0.20 -24.74 5.54
C LEU A 448 -0.61 -25.75 6.35
N PRO A 449 -1.93 -25.59 6.48
CA PRO A 449 -2.81 -26.63 7.04
C PRO A 449 -2.78 -27.92 6.19
N ASP A 450 -3.05 -29.07 6.84
CA ASP A 450 -2.95 -30.42 6.25
C ASP A 450 -3.85 -30.67 5.02
N HIS A 451 -4.84 -29.81 4.76
CA HIS A 451 -5.75 -29.96 3.61
C HIS A 451 -5.20 -29.39 2.31
N HIS A 452 -4.07 -28.68 2.33
CA HIS A 452 -3.41 -28.24 1.11
C HIS A 452 -2.85 -29.42 0.33
N ARG A 453 -2.99 -29.33 -0.99
CA ARG A 453 -2.56 -30.35 -1.94
C ARG A 453 -1.33 -29.90 -2.72
N ASP A 454 -0.70 -30.87 -3.34
CA ASP A 454 0.39 -30.59 -4.29
C ASP A 454 -0.07 -29.59 -5.34
N GLY A 455 0.79 -28.65 -5.62
CA GLY A 455 0.52 -27.50 -6.46
C GLY A 455 1.46 -27.39 -7.64
N LEU A 456 1.67 -26.16 -8.08
CA LEU A 456 2.43 -25.85 -9.27
C LEU A 456 3.43 -24.74 -8.99
N LEU A 457 4.70 -24.94 -9.39
CA LEU A 457 5.67 -23.85 -9.52
C LEU A 457 5.75 -23.45 -11.00
N ARG A 458 5.63 -22.15 -11.26
CA ARG A 458 5.74 -21.58 -12.61
C ARG A 458 6.84 -20.53 -12.64
N ILE A 459 7.64 -20.55 -13.70
CA ILE A 459 8.61 -19.52 -14.02
C ILE A 459 8.26 -18.91 -15.38
N ARG A 460 8.39 -17.60 -15.50
CA ARG A 460 8.11 -16.87 -16.74
C ARG A 460 9.27 -15.96 -17.13
N SER A 461 9.50 -15.86 -18.42
CA SER A 461 10.49 -14.98 -19.04
C SER A 461 9.82 -13.89 -19.86
N ASP A 462 10.56 -12.85 -20.22
CA ASP A 462 10.15 -11.86 -21.22
C ASP A 462 10.46 -12.28 -22.68
N GLU A 463 11.05 -13.47 -22.86
CA GLU A 463 11.37 -14.08 -24.13
C GLU A 463 11.02 -15.58 -24.13
N ALA A 464 11.08 -16.24 -25.31
CA ALA A 464 10.76 -17.66 -25.39
C ALA A 464 11.74 -18.54 -24.59
N ILE A 465 11.19 -19.48 -23.80
CA ILE A 465 11.97 -20.45 -22.98
C ILE A 465 11.56 -21.90 -23.19
N ALA A 466 10.61 -22.18 -24.07
CA ALA A 466 10.09 -23.53 -24.29
C ALA A 466 11.17 -24.53 -24.72
N ASP A 467 12.17 -24.09 -25.50
CA ASP A 467 13.33 -24.88 -25.98
C ASP A 467 14.51 -24.90 -24.99
N ARG A 468 14.38 -24.29 -23.84
CA ARG A 468 15.41 -24.23 -22.79
C ARG A 468 15.23 -25.39 -21.81
N LYS A 469 16.35 -26.06 -21.50
CA LYS A 469 16.36 -27.03 -20.41
C LYS A 469 16.68 -26.32 -19.11
N ILE A 470 15.65 -26.13 -18.26
CA ILE A 470 15.76 -25.48 -16.97
C ILE A 470 15.48 -26.51 -15.90
N GLU A 471 16.33 -26.58 -14.89
CA GLU A 471 16.09 -27.31 -13.65
C GLU A 471 15.66 -26.34 -12.57
N VAL A 472 14.62 -26.72 -11.82
CA VAL A 472 14.13 -25.97 -10.65
C VAL A 472 14.20 -26.89 -9.43
N ARG A 473 14.75 -26.34 -8.33
CA ARG A 473 14.75 -26.99 -7.02
C ARG A 473 14.01 -26.12 -6.02
N LEU A 474 13.22 -26.76 -5.18
CA LEU A 474 12.61 -26.15 -4.00
C LEU A 474 13.18 -26.83 -2.76
N ASN A 475 13.91 -26.10 -1.93
CA ASN A 475 14.56 -26.62 -0.71
C ASN A 475 15.34 -27.94 -0.97
N ASP A 476 16.18 -27.91 -1.98
CA ASP A 476 16.99 -29.06 -2.46
C ASP A 476 16.23 -30.18 -3.18
N LEU A 477 14.90 -30.23 -3.14
CA LEU A 477 14.11 -31.17 -3.93
C LEU A 477 14.12 -30.72 -5.41
N LEU A 478 14.59 -31.59 -6.32
CA LEU A 478 14.47 -31.36 -7.77
C LEU A 478 13.01 -31.56 -8.18
N LEU A 479 12.41 -30.53 -8.74
CA LEU A 479 11.03 -30.56 -9.21
C LEU A 479 10.94 -31.19 -10.61
N THR A 480 9.83 -31.88 -10.86
CA THR A 480 9.54 -32.48 -12.18
C THR A 480 8.86 -31.44 -13.06
N GLN A 481 9.41 -31.22 -14.27
CA GLN A 481 8.76 -30.37 -15.26
C GLN A 481 7.47 -31.03 -15.74
N THR A 482 6.40 -30.27 -15.83
CA THR A 482 5.06 -30.69 -16.29
C THR A 482 4.67 -29.91 -17.55
N PRO A 483 3.70 -30.37 -18.36
CA PRO A 483 3.16 -29.61 -19.48
C PRO A 483 2.68 -28.21 -19.03
N PHE A 484 2.69 -27.28 -19.96
CA PHE A 484 2.24 -25.91 -19.69
C PHE A 484 0.80 -25.89 -19.15
N ILE A 485 0.62 -25.19 -18.03
CA ILE A 485 -0.66 -24.87 -17.42
C ILE A 485 -0.74 -23.35 -17.31
N GLU A 486 -1.70 -22.74 -18.00
CA GLU A 486 -1.86 -21.29 -18.04
C GLU A 486 -2.11 -20.73 -16.64
N ARG A 487 -2.92 -21.42 -15.85
CA ARG A 487 -3.25 -21.06 -14.46
C ARG A 487 -3.69 -22.29 -13.70
N SER A 488 -3.31 -22.33 -12.42
CA SER A 488 -3.71 -23.41 -11.50
C SER A 488 -4.76 -22.95 -10.47
N LEU A 489 -4.91 -21.63 -10.30
CA LEU A 489 -5.95 -21.00 -9.48
C LEU A 489 -6.74 -20.01 -10.32
N PRO A 490 -7.98 -19.64 -9.92
CA PRO A 490 -8.78 -18.65 -10.61
C PRO A 490 -8.06 -17.31 -10.81
N HIS A 491 -8.19 -16.71 -11.98
CA HIS A 491 -7.72 -15.35 -12.26
C HIS A 491 -8.80 -14.62 -13.05
N PRO A 492 -9.72 -13.91 -12.36
CA PRO A 492 -10.92 -13.36 -12.99
C PRO A 492 -10.66 -12.07 -13.79
N TYR A 493 -9.43 -11.55 -13.77
CA TYR A 493 -9.08 -10.30 -14.41
C TYR A 493 -8.31 -10.54 -15.70
N ASP A 494 -8.47 -9.65 -16.67
CA ASP A 494 -7.65 -9.68 -17.88
C ASP A 494 -6.17 -9.48 -17.53
N ALA A 495 -5.35 -10.45 -17.91
CA ALA A 495 -3.94 -10.46 -17.60
C ALA A 495 -3.14 -11.30 -18.58
N TYR A 496 -1.89 -10.97 -18.73
CA TYR A 496 -0.92 -11.84 -19.41
C TYR A 496 -0.35 -12.83 -18.41
N LEU A 497 -0.85 -14.05 -18.43
CA LEU A 497 -0.43 -15.12 -17.51
C LEU A 497 0.70 -15.99 -18.07
N GLY A 498 1.18 -15.69 -19.25
CA GLY A 498 2.19 -16.46 -19.96
C GLY A 498 1.58 -17.41 -21.01
N THR A 499 2.45 -17.98 -21.82
CA THR A 499 2.13 -18.98 -22.83
C THR A 499 3.10 -20.15 -22.73
N ALA A 500 2.83 -21.24 -23.43
CA ALA A 500 3.76 -22.37 -23.50
C ALA A 500 5.15 -21.99 -24.05
N GLU A 501 5.27 -20.84 -24.72
CA GLU A 501 6.55 -20.37 -25.27
C GLU A 501 7.43 -19.69 -24.22
N ASP A 502 6.85 -18.92 -23.29
CA ASP A 502 7.58 -18.07 -22.34
C ASP A 502 7.44 -18.51 -20.88
N THR A 503 6.76 -19.62 -20.63
CA THR A 503 6.50 -20.15 -19.29
C THR A 503 6.82 -21.64 -19.21
N GLN A 504 7.49 -22.04 -18.14
CA GLN A 504 7.66 -23.45 -17.78
C GLN A 504 7.00 -23.73 -16.42
N CYS A 505 6.42 -24.93 -16.31
CA CYS A 505 5.67 -25.40 -15.17
C CYS A 505 6.36 -26.62 -14.54
N PHE A 506 6.28 -26.72 -13.22
CA PHE A 506 6.89 -27.80 -12.44
C PHE A 506 5.91 -28.26 -11.36
N ASP A 507 5.77 -29.58 -11.19
CA ASP A 507 5.01 -30.13 -10.09
C ASP A 507 5.64 -29.72 -8.76
N CYS A 508 4.86 -29.16 -7.86
CA CYS A 508 5.31 -28.65 -6.58
C CYS A 508 4.64 -29.43 -5.42
N PRO A 509 5.31 -30.47 -4.89
CA PRO A 509 4.77 -31.17 -3.73
C PRO A 509 4.67 -30.23 -2.51
N VAL A 510 3.52 -30.25 -1.85
CA VAL A 510 3.31 -29.43 -0.64
C VAL A 510 4.33 -29.76 0.45
N SER A 511 4.78 -31.02 0.51
CA SER A 511 5.80 -31.50 1.44
C SER A 511 7.20 -30.91 1.21
N ALA A 512 7.45 -30.28 0.05
CA ALA A 512 8.70 -29.59 -0.23
C ALA A 512 8.73 -28.16 0.33
N ALA A 513 7.58 -27.59 0.66
CA ALA A 513 7.45 -26.26 1.24
C ALA A 513 7.77 -26.26 2.75
N LEU A 514 8.53 -25.28 3.19
CA LEU A 514 8.89 -25.06 4.59
C LEU A 514 8.21 -23.80 5.11
N VAL A 515 7.93 -23.77 6.40
CA VAL A 515 7.49 -22.54 7.07
C VAL A 515 8.66 -21.55 7.12
N GLY A 516 8.43 -20.33 6.73
CA GLY A 516 9.46 -19.29 6.63
C GLY A 516 10.12 -19.24 5.26
N THR A 517 11.42 -19.00 5.24
CA THR A 517 12.18 -18.82 3.98
C THR A 517 12.37 -20.13 3.24
N ASN A 518 11.86 -20.18 2.02
CA ASN A 518 12.08 -21.27 1.07
C ASN A 518 13.12 -20.87 0.03
N ARG A 519 14.03 -21.78 -0.28
CA ARG A 519 15.07 -21.59 -1.30
C ARG A 519 14.62 -22.18 -2.63
N ILE A 520 14.48 -21.34 -3.64
CA ILE A 520 14.18 -21.77 -5.01
C ILE A 520 15.45 -21.57 -5.84
N GLU A 521 15.99 -22.65 -6.38
CA GLU A 521 17.15 -22.60 -7.26
C GLU A 521 16.73 -22.90 -8.69
N VAL A 522 17.05 -21.99 -9.60
CA VAL A 522 16.73 -22.13 -11.03
C VAL A 522 18.04 -22.17 -11.81
N THR A 523 18.27 -23.26 -12.55
CA THR A 523 19.50 -23.50 -13.32
C THR A 523 19.19 -23.72 -14.78
N LEU A 524 19.72 -22.88 -15.65
CA LEU A 524 19.70 -23.09 -17.09
C LEU A 524 20.75 -24.14 -17.46
N LYS A 525 20.33 -25.37 -17.83
CA LYS A 525 21.22 -26.47 -18.22
C LYS A 525 21.63 -26.39 -19.68
N GLU A 526 20.67 -26.12 -20.56
CA GLU A 526 20.86 -26.03 -22.00
C GLU A 526 20.10 -24.85 -22.61
N GLY A 527 20.65 -24.24 -23.63
CA GLY A 527 20.09 -23.08 -24.32
C GLY A 527 20.91 -21.81 -24.12
N ILE A 528 20.46 -20.72 -24.71
CA ILE A 528 21.03 -19.38 -24.54
C ILE A 528 20.49 -18.75 -23.26
N ARG A 529 21.23 -17.77 -22.70
CA ARG A 529 20.80 -17.01 -21.52
C ARG A 529 19.38 -16.48 -21.68
N VAL A 530 18.64 -16.38 -20.58
CA VAL A 530 17.25 -15.94 -20.55
C VAL A 530 16.99 -15.12 -19.29
N LYS A 531 16.11 -14.16 -19.37
CA LYS A 531 15.76 -13.29 -18.25
C LYS A 531 14.42 -13.70 -17.64
N LEU A 532 14.45 -14.21 -16.40
CA LEU A 532 13.24 -14.46 -15.63
C LEU A 532 12.62 -13.14 -15.14
N ILE A 533 11.30 -13.05 -15.24
CA ILE A 533 10.52 -11.88 -14.83
C ILE A 533 9.43 -12.19 -13.80
N TYR A 534 9.09 -13.46 -13.63
CA TYR A 534 8.04 -13.89 -12.69
C TYR A 534 8.29 -15.32 -12.24
N LEU A 535 7.99 -15.59 -10.98
CA LEU A 535 8.00 -16.91 -10.37
C LEU A 535 6.80 -16.99 -9.42
N GLU A 536 6.06 -18.10 -9.46
CA GLU A 536 4.97 -18.33 -8.49
C GLU A 536 4.91 -19.79 -8.05
N ILE A 537 4.41 -20.01 -6.83
CA ILE A 537 3.99 -21.30 -6.32
C ILE A 537 2.52 -21.17 -5.93
N THR A 538 1.67 -22.02 -6.51
CA THR A 538 0.26 -22.10 -6.18
C THR A 538 -0.03 -23.42 -5.50
N LEU A 539 -0.74 -23.38 -4.36
CA LEU A 539 -1.11 -24.54 -3.55
C LEU A 539 -2.63 -24.55 -3.39
N PRO A 540 -3.33 -25.47 -4.09
CA PRO A 540 -4.78 -25.62 -3.97
C PRO A 540 -5.17 -26.30 -2.64
N VAL A 541 -6.45 -26.19 -2.27
CA VAL A 541 -7.08 -26.86 -1.13
C VAL A 541 -7.98 -28.00 -1.56
#